data_8b3afd4d032a08b74570c2aac0885ba6
#
_entry.id   8b3afd4d032a08b74570c2aac0885ba6
#
_cell.length_a   1.000
_cell.length_b   1.000
_cell.length_c   1.000
_cell.angle_alpha   90.00
_cell.angle_beta   90.00
_cell.angle_gamma   90.00
#
_symmetry.space_group_name_H-M   'P 1'
#
loop_
_entity.id
_entity.type
_entity.pdbx_description
1 polymer ?
#
loop_
_entity_poly.entity_id
_entity_poly.type
_entity_poly.pdbx_seq_one_letter_code
_entity_poly.pdbx_strand_id
1 'polypeptide(L)'
;MNDGSRQELRVRSGLLQIEDCLDADGGIALPAGTTLISLIERNIKYVGDLVAYRYLDHARSAAGCALEVTWTQFGMRLAAIGAHVQRFAGPGDRVAILAPQGIDYVCGFYAAIKAGTVAVPLFAPELPGHAERRDTALRD
;
A
#
# COMPACT_ATOMS: atom_id res chain seq x y z
N MET A 1 22.37 -34.76 4.98
CA MET A 1 22.68 -33.55 5.76
C MET A 1 22.42 -32.36 4.85
N ASN A 2 21.22 -31.85 4.95
CA ASN A 2 20.75 -30.77 4.07
C ASN A 2 20.87 -29.49 4.87
N ASP A 3 21.95 -28.75 4.61
CA ASP A 3 22.16 -27.43 5.17
C ASP A 3 21.19 -26.46 4.47
N GLY A 4 20.00 -26.35 5.07
CA GLY A 4 19.01 -25.35 4.72
C GLY A 4 19.48 -23.99 5.22
N SER A 5 20.49 -23.40 4.58
CA SER A 5 20.84 -22.01 4.79
C SER A 5 19.61 -21.17 4.51
N ARG A 6 18.95 -20.74 5.59
CA ARG A 6 17.97 -19.66 5.58
C ARG A 6 18.64 -18.49 4.91
N GLN A 7 18.27 -18.23 3.69
CA GLN A 7 18.64 -17.03 2.98
C GLN A 7 17.87 -15.89 3.65
N GLU A 8 18.42 -15.44 4.79
CA GLU A 8 17.92 -14.20 5.39
C GLU A 8 18.11 -13.12 4.33
N LEU A 9 17.03 -12.44 3.96
CA LEU A 9 17.11 -11.21 3.19
C LEU A 9 18.20 -10.37 3.87
N ARG A 10 19.35 -10.23 3.21
CA ARG A 10 20.42 -9.40 3.73
C ARG A 10 19.83 -8.03 4.00
N VAL A 11 19.78 -7.67 5.28
CA VAL A 11 19.23 -6.40 5.75
C VAL A 11 20.19 -5.31 5.28
N ARG A 12 19.99 -4.86 4.03
CA ARG A 12 20.62 -3.62 3.58
C ARG A 12 19.89 -2.47 4.26
N SER A 13 20.62 -1.50 4.75
CA SER A 13 20.08 -0.24 5.23
C SER A 13 19.53 0.52 4.02
N GLY A 14 18.24 0.36 3.71
CA GLY A 14 17.63 1.05 2.57
C GLY A 14 16.40 0.34 2.03
N LEU A 15 15.83 0.88 0.96
CA LEU A 15 14.78 0.21 0.18
C LEU A 15 15.38 -1.01 -0.52
N LEU A 16 14.59 -2.10 -0.57
CA LEU A 16 14.96 -3.26 -1.38
C LEU A 16 15.01 -2.84 -2.85
N GLN A 17 16.07 -3.25 -3.51
CA GLN A 17 16.17 -3.18 -4.97
C GLN A 17 15.66 -4.49 -5.56
N ILE A 18 15.32 -4.49 -6.85
CA ILE A 18 14.82 -5.69 -7.52
C ILE A 18 15.87 -6.82 -7.46
N GLU A 19 17.14 -6.47 -7.53
CA GLU A 19 18.27 -7.40 -7.47
C GLU A 19 18.41 -8.10 -6.11
N ASP A 20 17.89 -7.48 -5.04
CA ASP A 20 17.85 -8.10 -3.71
C ASP A 20 16.80 -9.21 -3.62
N CYS A 21 15.89 -9.28 -4.59
CA CYS A 21 14.79 -10.24 -4.67
C CYS A 21 15.01 -11.30 -5.75
N LEU A 22 16.17 -11.34 -6.40
CA LEU A 22 16.50 -12.27 -7.46
C LEU A 22 17.63 -13.23 -7.04
N ASP A 23 17.58 -14.45 -7.57
CA ASP A 23 18.68 -15.41 -7.50
C ASP A 23 19.72 -15.16 -8.63
N ALA A 24 20.76 -16.01 -8.67
CA ALA A 24 21.84 -15.91 -9.65
C ALA A 24 21.35 -16.11 -11.10
N ASP A 25 20.23 -16.79 -11.29
CA ASP A 25 19.64 -17.09 -12.59
C ASP A 25 18.56 -16.07 -12.99
N GLY A 26 18.33 -15.04 -12.16
CA GLY A 26 17.32 -14.02 -12.36
C GLY A 26 15.89 -14.43 -11.98
N GLY A 27 15.74 -15.56 -11.29
CA GLY A 27 14.48 -16.02 -10.72
C GLY A 27 14.13 -15.24 -9.44
N ILE A 28 12.84 -15.18 -9.09
CA ILE A 28 12.40 -14.55 -7.85
C ILE A 28 12.83 -15.42 -6.66
N ALA A 29 13.67 -14.88 -5.79
CA ALA A 29 14.20 -15.53 -4.59
C ALA A 29 13.85 -14.74 -3.33
N LEU A 30 12.61 -14.83 -2.91
CA LEU A 30 12.16 -14.28 -1.63
C LEU A 30 12.16 -15.37 -0.55
N PRO A 31 12.47 -15.05 0.70
CA PRO A 31 12.37 -15.99 1.80
C PRO A 31 10.97 -16.59 1.89
N ALA A 32 10.90 -17.87 2.27
CA ALA A 32 9.61 -18.54 2.49
C ALA A 32 8.78 -17.76 3.51
N GLY A 33 7.50 -17.54 3.19
CA GLY A 33 6.59 -16.78 4.02
C GLY A 33 6.66 -15.25 3.83
N THR A 34 7.45 -14.76 2.87
CA THR A 34 7.41 -13.34 2.50
C THR A 34 6.02 -12.99 1.97
N THR A 35 5.42 -11.96 2.54
CA THR A 35 4.13 -11.41 2.15
C THR A 35 4.28 -9.92 1.83
N LEU A 36 3.30 -9.37 1.14
CA LEU A 36 3.24 -7.93 0.89
C LEU A 36 3.28 -7.11 2.19
N ILE A 37 2.58 -7.59 3.23
CA ILE A 37 2.58 -6.93 4.54
C ILE A 37 3.95 -7.02 5.21
N SER A 38 4.64 -8.17 5.14
CA SER A 38 5.98 -8.29 5.73
C SER A 38 7.01 -7.36 5.06
N LEU A 39 6.89 -7.11 3.75
CA LEU A 39 7.72 -6.14 3.04
C LEU A 39 7.42 -4.69 3.46
N ILE A 40 6.14 -4.37 3.66
CA ILE A 40 5.72 -3.06 4.20
C ILE A 40 6.27 -2.87 5.62
N GLU A 41 6.14 -3.86 6.50
CA GLU A 41 6.65 -3.81 7.87
C GLU A 41 8.17 -3.68 7.91
N ARG A 42 8.88 -4.36 7.02
CA ARG A 42 10.30 -4.16 6.82
C ARG A 42 10.64 -2.70 6.50
N ASN A 43 9.95 -2.10 5.55
CA ASN A 43 10.21 -0.70 5.16
C ASN A 43 9.87 0.27 6.30
N ILE A 44 8.78 0.04 7.04
CA ILE A 44 8.46 0.82 8.23
C ILE A 44 9.61 0.78 9.25
N LYS A 45 10.19 -0.41 9.45
CA LYS A 45 11.26 -0.64 10.44
C LYS A 45 12.61 -0.02 10.03
N TYR A 46 12.98 -0.13 8.77
CA TYR A 46 14.35 0.19 8.34
C TYR A 46 14.50 1.50 7.56
N VAL A 47 13.42 1.99 6.96
CA VAL A 47 13.39 3.23 6.16
C VAL A 47 12.18 4.10 6.46
N GLY A 48 11.77 4.11 7.72
CA GLY A 48 10.54 4.75 8.20
C GLY A 48 10.36 6.21 7.79
N ASP A 49 11.45 6.96 7.70
CA ASP A 49 11.42 8.39 7.38
C ASP A 49 11.38 8.69 5.87
N LEU A 50 11.62 7.67 5.02
CA LEU A 50 11.50 7.85 3.58
C LEU A 50 10.03 7.94 3.16
N VAL A 51 9.79 8.68 2.07
CA VAL A 51 8.45 8.77 1.45
C VAL A 51 8.04 7.40 0.92
N ALA A 52 6.92 6.88 1.43
CA ALA A 52 6.32 5.64 0.97
C ALA A 52 5.44 5.86 -0.26
N TYR A 53 4.59 6.90 -0.18
CA TYR A 53 3.65 7.26 -1.25
C TYR A 53 3.62 8.76 -1.45
N ARG A 54 3.55 9.14 -2.73
CA ARG A 54 3.28 10.52 -3.16
C ARG A 54 2.06 10.50 -4.06
N TYR A 55 1.04 11.25 -3.68
CA TYR A 55 -0.17 11.46 -4.48
C TYR A 55 -0.17 12.88 -5.00
N LEU A 56 -0.40 13.07 -6.30
CA LEU A 56 -0.55 14.38 -6.92
C LEU A 56 -2.04 14.72 -6.99
N ASP A 57 -2.46 15.66 -6.17
CA ASP A 57 -3.84 16.15 -6.17
C ASP A 57 -3.97 17.30 -7.19
N HIS A 58 -4.67 17.04 -8.27
CA HIS A 58 -4.94 18.00 -9.33
C HIS A 58 -6.25 18.77 -9.13
N ALA A 59 -7.03 18.48 -8.08
CA ALA A 59 -8.29 19.18 -7.82
C ALA A 59 -8.11 20.67 -7.49
N ARG A 60 -6.94 21.03 -6.95
CA ARG A 60 -6.63 22.40 -6.52
C ARG A 60 -5.67 23.15 -7.44
N SER A 61 -4.94 22.46 -8.28
CA SER A 61 -3.92 23.02 -9.16
C SER A 61 -3.69 22.10 -10.36
N ALA A 62 -3.62 22.67 -11.56
CA ALA A 62 -3.29 21.92 -12.78
C ALA A 62 -1.89 21.28 -12.70
N ALA A 63 -0.94 21.91 -12.01
CA ALA A 63 0.39 21.33 -11.77
C ALA A 63 0.39 20.18 -10.75
N GLY A 64 -0.72 19.98 -10.04
CA GLY A 64 -0.84 19.03 -8.94
C GLY A 64 -0.26 19.58 -7.63
N CYS A 65 -0.85 19.17 -6.53
CA CYS A 65 -0.34 19.41 -5.18
C CYS A 65 0.13 18.06 -4.63
N ALA A 66 1.42 17.94 -4.29
CA ALA A 66 1.98 16.70 -3.76
C ALA A 66 1.54 16.48 -2.31
N LEU A 67 0.89 15.37 -2.06
CA LEU A 67 0.59 14.85 -0.74
C LEU A 67 1.49 13.63 -0.50
N GLU A 68 2.32 13.70 0.52
CA GLU A 68 3.29 12.64 0.82
C GLU A 68 2.99 11.98 2.17
N VAL A 69 3.32 10.71 2.26
CA VAL A 69 3.27 9.95 3.50
C VAL A 69 4.54 9.11 3.59
N THR A 70 5.23 9.18 4.74
CA THR A 70 6.41 8.36 5.02
C THR A 70 5.99 6.92 5.38
N TRP A 71 6.95 5.97 5.37
CA TRP A 71 6.69 4.60 5.78
C TRP A 71 6.18 4.52 7.23
N THR A 72 6.73 5.33 8.14
CA THR A 72 6.25 5.41 9.54
C THR A 72 4.80 5.90 9.60
N GLN A 73 4.48 6.99 8.91
CA GLN A 73 3.12 7.54 8.88
C GLN A 73 2.13 6.56 8.23
N PHE A 74 2.56 5.90 7.16
CA PHE A 74 1.78 4.87 6.50
C PHE A 74 1.49 3.72 7.47
N GLY A 75 2.50 3.20 8.17
CA GLY A 75 2.36 2.15 9.17
C GLY A 75 1.38 2.49 10.29
N MET A 76 1.43 3.72 10.81
CA MET A 76 0.47 4.21 11.82
C MET A 76 -0.96 4.21 11.30
N ARG A 77 -1.18 4.67 10.06
CA ARG A 77 -2.52 4.65 9.42
C ARG A 77 -3.02 3.23 9.23
N LEU A 78 -2.15 2.31 8.75
CA LEU A 78 -2.49 0.90 8.58
C LEU A 78 -2.91 0.27 9.92
N ALA A 79 -2.17 0.55 10.98
CA ALA A 79 -2.47 0.03 12.31
C ALA A 79 -3.82 0.54 12.84
N ALA A 80 -4.08 1.84 12.71
CA ALA A 80 -5.33 2.44 13.17
C ALA A 80 -6.56 1.91 12.40
N ILE A 81 -6.49 1.89 11.06
CA ILE A 81 -7.57 1.38 10.21
C ILE A 81 -7.76 -0.12 10.43
N GLY A 82 -6.66 -0.90 10.46
CA GLY A 82 -6.70 -2.34 10.68
C GLY A 82 -7.34 -2.72 12.01
N ALA A 83 -6.97 -2.03 13.10
CA ALA A 83 -7.58 -2.22 14.41
C ALA A 83 -9.09 -1.89 14.39
N HIS A 84 -9.51 -0.88 13.61
CA HIS A 84 -10.92 -0.56 13.45
C HIS A 84 -11.66 -1.66 12.67
N VAL A 85 -11.08 -2.13 11.56
CA VAL A 85 -11.64 -3.23 10.75
C VAL A 85 -11.85 -4.49 11.59
N GLN A 86 -10.87 -4.87 12.40
CA GLN A 86 -10.93 -6.07 13.25
C GLN A 86 -12.06 -6.05 14.30
N ARG A 87 -12.69 -4.91 14.56
CA ARG A 87 -13.87 -4.82 15.44
C ARG A 87 -15.15 -5.35 14.77
N PHE A 88 -15.18 -5.41 13.43
CA PHE A 88 -16.36 -5.73 12.64
C PHE A 88 -16.17 -6.90 11.67
N ALA A 89 -14.91 -7.28 11.40
CA ALA A 89 -14.57 -8.32 10.44
C ALA A 89 -13.44 -9.19 10.98
N GLY A 90 -13.55 -10.50 10.76
CA GLY A 90 -12.55 -11.50 11.11
C GLY A 90 -11.70 -11.96 9.92
N PRO A 91 -10.75 -12.88 10.17
CA PRO A 91 -9.92 -13.43 9.11
C PRO A 91 -10.74 -14.07 7.98
N GLY A 92 -10.45 -13.68 6.74
CA GLY A 92 -11.15 -14.16 5.55
C GLY A 92 -12.43 -13.43 5.17
N ASP A 93 -12.96 -12.55 6.04
CA ASP A 93 -14.10 -11.70 5.70
C ASP A 93 -13.74 -10.70 4.59
N ARG A 94 -14.72 -10.29 3.82
CA ARG A 94 -14.56 -9.34 2.73
C ARG A 94 -14.84 -7.92 3.22
N VAL A 95 -13.87 -7.02 3.00
CA VAL A 95 -13.98 -5.60 3.35
C VAL A 95 -14.00 -4.77 2.06
N ALA A 96 -15.12 -4.11 1.80
CA ALA A 96 -15.26 -3.22 0.65
C ALA A 96 -14.48 -1.92 0.86
N ILE A 97 -13.66 -1.54 -0.12
CA ILE A 97 -12.89 -0.30 -0.11
C ILE A 97 -13.59 0.70 -1.03
N LEU A 98 -14.35 1.60 -0.43
CA LEU A 98 -15.14 2.64 -1.11
C LEU A 98 -14.50 4.01 -0.85
N ALA A 99 -13.31 4.23 -1.39
CA ALA A 99 -12.61 5.48 -1.26
C ALA A 99 -12.17 5.99 -2.66
N PRO A 100 -12.14 7.31 -2.88
CA PRO A 100 -11.53 7.85 -4.09
C PRO A 100 -10.05 7.49 -4.13
N GLN A 101 -9.49 7.41 -5.34
CA GLN A 101 -8.06 7.15 -5.50
C GLN A 101 -7.23 8.19 -4.74
N GLY A 102 -6.26 7.72 -3.96
CA GLY A 102 -5.43 8.56 -3.13
C GLY A 102 -4.78 7.77 -2.00
N ILE A 103 -4.15 8.48 -1.08
CA ILE A 103 -3.44 7.89 0.05
C ILE A 103 -4.40 7.09 0.94
N ASP A 104 -5.62 7.59 1.16
CA ASP A 104 -6.60 6.92 2.03
C ASP A 104 -7.09 5.60 1.43
N TYR A 105 -7.26 5.54 0.09
CA TYR A 105 -7.55 4.29 -0.61
C TYR A 105 -6.45 3.26 -0.39
N VAL A 106 -5.19 3.65 -0.58
CA VAL A 106 -4.02 2.78 -0.40
C VAL A 106 -3.93 2.30 1.05
N CYS A 107 -4.12 3.21 2.02
CA CYS A 107 -4.14 2.87 3.44
C CYS A 107 -5.26 1.88 3.77
N GLY A 108 -6.48 2.11 3.30
CA GLY A 108 -7.63 1.22 3.52
C GLY A 108 -7.39 -0.18 2.95
N PHE A 109 -6.86 -0.25 1.73
CA PHE A 109 -6.56 -1.51 1.05
C PHE A 109 -5.55 -2.36 1.84
N TYR A 110 -4.39 -1.79 2.17
CA TYR A 110 -3.36 -2.54 2.91
C TYR A 110 -3.73 -2.80 4.37
N ALA A 111 -4.51 -1.92 4.98
CA ALA A 111 -5.01 -2.14 6.34
C ALA A 111 -5.99 -3.31 6.42
N ALA A 112 -6.87 -3.48 5.43
CA ALA A 112 -7.75 -4.63 5.34
C ALA A 112 -6.94 -5.93 5.22
N ILE A 113 -5.93 -5.98 4.34
CA ILE A 113 -5.04 -7.14 4.21
C ILE A 113 -4.29 -7.40 5.53
N LYS A 114 -3.76 -6.35 6.18
CA LYS A 114 -3.06 -6.47 7.47
C LYS A 114 -3.98 -6.97 8.58
N ALA A 115 -5.26 -6.65 8.54
CA ALA A 115 -6.25 -7.14 9.48
C ALA A 115 -6.61 -8.64 9.26
N GLY A 116 -6.07 -9.28 8.22
CA GLY A 116 -6.36 -10.66 7.86
C GLY A 116 -7.62 -10.83 7.01
N THR A 117 -8.19 -9.75 6.53
CA THR A 117 -9.42 -9.76 5.71
C THR A 117 -9.08 -9.72 4.22
N VAL A 118 -10.08 -9.93 3.39
CA VAL A 118 -9.98 -9.81 1.93
C VAL A 118 -10.39 -8.40 1.52
N ALA A 119 -9.43 -7.61 1.05
CA ALA A 119 -9.71 -6.27 0.52
C ALA A 119 -10.43 -6.38 -0.83
N VAL A 120 -11.60 -5.76 -0.95
CA VAL A 120 -12.41 -5.73 -2.17
C VAL A 120 -12.50 -4.30 -2.67
N PRO A 121 -11.65 -3.91 -3.63
CA PRO A 121 -11.73 -2.58 -4.23
C PRO A 121 -13.03 -2.41 -5.00
N LEU A 122 -13.76 -1.36 -4.69
CA LEU A 122 -14.97 -0.98 -5.42
C LEU A 122 -14.81 0.46 -5.93
N PHE A 123 -15.50 0.75 -7.02
CA PHE A 123 -15.60 2.14 -7.47
C PHE A 123 -16.45 2.93 -6.49
N ALA A 124 -15.90 4.04 -6.00
CA ALA A 124 -16.72 4.99 -5.25
C ALA A 124 -17.84 5.48 -6.18
N PRO A 125 -19.13 5.46 -5.72
CA PRO A 125 -20.21 6.04 -6.51
C PRO A 125 -19.83 7.49 -6.85
N GLU A 126 -20.00 7.86 -8.11
CA GLU A 126 -19.83 9.26 -8.51
C GLU A 126 -20.84 10.09 -7.72
N LEU A 127 -20.35 10.94 -6.82
CA LEU A 127 -21.25 11.88 -6.13
C LEU A 127 -21.83 12.83 -7.16
N PRO A 128 -23.16 13.13 -7.09
CA PRO A 128 -23.79 14.09 -7.98
C PRO A 128 -23.01 15.41 -7.95
N GLY A 129 -22.58 15.90 -9.12
CA GLY A 129 -21.75 17.12 -9.26
C GLY A 129 -20.32 16.88 -9.77
N HIS A 130 -19.80 15.66 -9.78
CA HIS A 130 -18.50 15.36 -10.40
C HIS A 130 -18.58 15.04 -11.90
N ALA A 131 -19.74 14.60 -12.39
CA ALA A 131 -19.98 14.34 -13.82
C ALA A 131 -19.93 15.62 -14.67
N GLU A 132 -20.46 16.72 -14.15
CA GLU A 132 -20.50 18.01 -14.90
C GLU A 132 -19.12 18.63 -15.14
N ARG A 133 -18.11 18.35 -14.30
CA ARG A 133 -16.75 18.87 -14.49
C ARG A 133 -15.93 18.15 -15.55
N ARG A 134 -16.29 16.90 -15.90
CA ARG A 134 -15.62 16.15 -16.97
C ARG A 134 -16.04 16.61 -18.36
N ASP A 135 -17.31 16.95 -18.53
CA ASP A 135 -17.83 17.39 -19.84
C ASP A 135 -17.32 18.77 -20.26
N THR A 136 -16.96 19.64 -19.32
CA THR A 136 -16.42 20.96 -19.61
C THR A 136 -14.96 20.91 -20.06
N ALA A 137 -14.17 19.95 -19.55
CA ALA A 137 -12.75 19.78 -19.88
C ALA A 137 -12.50 19.07 -21.23
N LEU A 138 -13.54 18.50 -21.86
CA LEU A 138 -13.47 17.82 -23.17
C LEU A 138 -14.00 18.70 -24.31
N ARG A 139 -14.42 19.93 -24.05
CA ARG A 139 -14.98 20.86 -25.06
C ARG A 139 -14.07 22.03 -25.43
N ASP A 140 -12.90 22.15 -24.81
CA ASP A 140 -11.84 23.09 -25.14
C ASP A 140 -10.64 22.32 -25.73
#